data_0d1347c959fe17d6aa8473330673ff79
#
_entry.id   0d1347c959fe17d6aa8473330673ff79
#
_cell.length_a   1.000
_cell.length_b   1.000
_cell.length_c   1.000
_cell.angle_alpha   90.00
_cell.angle_beta   90.00
_cell.angle_gamma   90.00
#
_symmetry.space_group_name_H-M   'P 1'
#
loop_
_entity.id
_entity.type
_entity.pdbx_description
1 polymer ?
#
loop_
_entity_poly.entity_id
_entity_poly.type
_entity_poly.pdbx_seq_one_letter_code
_entity_poly.pdbx_strand_id
1 'polypeptide(L)'
;MKKRKTLQDLTIKDNFLFGAVMSVEKNCKGFLEMVLGFPIAHVVVSKEKSLVYHPEYKGVRLDIYAEDENHTHYNVEMQVRKKKALGKRSRYYHSQMVMEALANGEDYETLPDTFVIFVCDFDSFEEHLYCYTFGNECKENQRVKLDDGSCTIFLSTKGENEEEVPPELVRFLKFVTADLEESEGDFQDELVKQFQETIRNVKTDRKMGERYMIFEEMLREEKQEGRQEGRIEGRIEATQEAVLELLEDLGELPNVIRDRIAELENLEDLKALHKIAARTDSLQAFAEDMEKYLEAKENQE
;
A
#
# COMPACT_ATOMS: atom_id res chain seq x y z
N MET A 1 19.45 19.65 0.67
CA MET A 1 18.71 18.76 1.61
C MET A 1 17.28 19.27 1.72
N LYS A 2 16.25 18.42 1.49
CA LYS A 2 14.86 18.82 1.76
C LYS A 2 14.72 19.05 3.27
N LYS A 3 14.15 20.19 3.66
CA LYS A 3 13.84 20.52 5.05
C LYS A 3 12.98 19.40 5.66
N ARG A 4 13.30 18.94 6.85
CA ARG A 4 12.53 17.91 7.58
C ARG A 4 11.16 18.49 7.89
N LYS A 5 10.08 17.80 7.53
CA LYS A 5 8.73 18.16 7.94
C LYS A 5 8.62 17.96 9.46
N THR A 6 8.00 18.90 10.13
CA THR A 6 7.60 18.78 11.53
C THR A 6 6.12 18.39 11.60
N LEU A 7 5.63 17.98 12.76
CA LEU A 7 4.20 17.71 12.96
C LEU A 7 3.33 18.93 12.58
N GLN A 8 3.86 20.15 12.75
CA GLN A 8 3.17 21.40 12.39
C GLN A 8 3.01 21.57 10.87
N ASP A 9 3.93 21.01 10.08
CA ASP A 9 3.90 21.14 8.61
C ASP A 9 2.99 20.10 7.94
N LEU A 10 2.33 19.21 8.71
CA LEU A 10 1.47 18.17 8.17
C LEU A 10 0.08 18.70 7.82
N THR A 11 -0.50 18.15 6.76
CA THR A 11 -1.92 18.29 6.40
C THR A 11 -2.63 16.94 6.53
N ILE A 12 -3.96 16.91 6.40
CA ILE A 12 -4.75 15.68 6.55
C ILE A 12 -4.31 14.55 5.62
N LYS A 13 -3.68 14.84 4.49
CA LYS A 13 -3.18 13.82 3.55
C LYS A 13 -1.87 13.15 3.98
N ASP A 14 -1.20 13.65 5.02
CA ASP A 14 -0.05 12.94 5.61
C ASP A 14 -0.55 11.76 6.45
N ASN A 15 -0.06 10.54 6.17
CA ASN A 15 -0.56 9.29 6.78
C ASN A 15 -0.60 9.33 8.32
N PHE A 16 0.41 9.94 8.96
CA PHE A 16 0.43 10.06 10.41
C PHE A 16 -0.76 10.90 10.93
N LEU A 17 -1.00 12.05 10.29
CA LEU A 17 -2.07 12.95 10.72
C LEU A 17 -3.45 12.38 10.35
N PHE A 18 -3.60 11.82 9.16
CA PHE A 18 -4.81 11.10 8.76
C PHE A 18 -5.17 10.00 9.75
N GLY A 19 -4.20 9.14 10.08
CA GLY A 19 -4.41 8.10 11.07
C GLY A 19 -4.77 8.63 12.44
N ALA A 20 -4.16 9.73 12.89
CA ALA A 20 -4.49 10.34 14.17
C ALA A 20 -5.90 10.95 14.20
N VAL A 21 -6.34 11.58 13.12
CA VAL A 21 -7.69 12.17 12.98
C VAL A 21 -8.74 11.08 12.90
N MET A 22 -8.53 10.08 12.06
CA MET A 22 -9.49 9.01 11.83
C MET A 22 -9.57 7.99 12.98
N SER A 23 -8.56 7.92 13.85
CA SER A 23 -8.62 7.09 15.06
C SER A 23 -9.57 7.65 16.13
N VAL A 24 -10.08 8.86 15.96
CA VAL A 24 -11.17 9.40 16.80
C VAL A 24 -12.49 8.87 16.24
N GLU A 25 -13.17 8.03 17.01
CA GLU A 25 -14.41 7.33 16.59
C GLU A 25 -15.45 8.26 15.98
N LYS A 26 -15.67 9.44 16.59
CA LYS A 26 -16.59 10.45 16.05
C LYS A 26 -16.20 10.92 14.66
N ASN A 27 -14.91 11.08 14.37
CA ASN A 27 -14.41 11.50 13.07
C ASN A 27 -14.57 10.37 12.03
N CYS A 28 -14.18 9.16 12.40
CA CYS A 28 -14.31 7.98 11.55
C CYS A 28 -15.77 7.73 11.19
N LYS A 29 -16.66 7.73 12.18
CA LYS A 29 -18.09 7.60 11.99
C LYS A 29 -18.64 8.65 11.02
N GLY A 30 -18.39 9.94 11.27
CA GLY A 30 -18.88 11.02 10.40
C GLY A 30 -18.36 10.90 8.97
N PHE A 31 -17.10 10.47 8.79
CA PHE A 31 -16.54 10.18 7.47
C PHE A 31 -17.27 9.02 6.78
N LEU A 32 -17.48 7.91 7.48
CA LEU A 32 -18.18 6.75 6.93
C LEU A 32 -19.63 7.09 6.56
N GLU A 33 -20.35 7.78 7.42
CA GLU A 33 -21.73 8.23 7.16
C GLU A 33 -21.80 9.14 5.91
N MET A 34 -20.86 10.07 5.76
CA MET A 34 -20.77 10.96 4.59
C MET A 34 -20.52 10.18 3.30
N VAL A 35 -19.64 9.18 3.33
CA VAL A 35 -19.26 8.41 2.14
C VAL A 35 -20.33 7.39 1.74
N LEU A 36 -20.93 6.74 2.75
CA LEU A 36 -21.85 5.62 2.52
C LEU A 36 -23.30 6.05 2.39
N GLY A 37 -23.65 7.24 2.90
CA GLY A 37 -25.00 7.80 2.81
C GLY A 37 -26.06 7.16 3.74
N PHE A 38 -25.63 6.37 4.73
CA PHE A 38 -26.51 5.80 5.73
C PHE A 38 -25.96 6.03 7.15
N PRO A 39 -26.83 6.10 8.18
CA PRO A 39 -26.41 6.34 9.55
C PRO A 39 -25.74 5.11 10.15
N ILE A 40 -24.74 5.33 10.98
CA ILE A 40 -24.01 4.32 11.76
C ILE A 40 -24.18 4.69 13.24
N ALA A 41 -24.56 3.75 14.12
CA ALA A 41 -24.79 4.08 15.53
C ALA A 41 -23.44 4.37 16.23
N HIS A 42 -22.48 3.46 16.10
CA HIS A 42 -21.13 3.65 16.63
C HIS A 42 -20.10 2.90 15.79
N VAL A 43 -18.83 3.25 15.93
CA VAL A 43 -17.71 2.54 15.35
C VAL A 43 -16.62 2.34 16.38
N VAL A 44 -15.97 1.19 16.34
CA VAL A 44 -14.72 0.93 17.06
C VAL A 44 -13.57 1.03 16.07
N VAL A 45 -12.60 1.89 16.36
CA VAL A 45 -11.51 2.18 15.40
C VAL A 45 -10.19 1.60 15.89
N SER A 46 -9.51 0.86 15.03
CA SER A 46 -8.14 0.38 15.22
C SER A 46 -7.22 1.04 14.19
N LYS A 47 -6.26 1.84 14.68
CA LYS A 47 -5.25 2.45 13.82
C LYS A 47 -4.15 1.43 13.50
N GLU A 48 -3.76 1.37 12.22
CA GLU A 48 -2.62 0.55 11.78
C GLU A 48 -2.76 -0.94 12.15
N LYS A 49 -3.98 -1.49 11.98
CA LYS A 49 -4.22 -2.91 12.22
C LYS A 49 -3.43 -3.76 11.23
N SER A 50 -2.60 -4.65 11.77
CA SER A 50 -1.86 -5.64 10.97
C SER A 50 -2.63 -6.94 10.94
N LEU A 51 -2.94 -7.44 9.74
CA LEU A 51 -3.58 -8.72 9.50
C LEU A 51 -2.55 -9.65 8.87
N VAL A 52 -2.20 -10.73 9.57
CA VAL A 52 -1.25 -11.75 9.09
C VAL A 52 -1.85 -13.12 9.37
N TYR A 53 -2.34 -13.77 8.33
CA TYR A 53 -2.93 -15.11 8.45
C TYR A 53 -1.87 -16.19 8.74
N HIS A 54 -0.73 -16.11 8.05
CA HIS A 54 0.40 -17.04 8.22
C HIS A 54 1.71 -16.31 7.90
N PRO A 55 2.82 -16.62 8.61
CA PRO A 55 4.11 -15.94 8.38
C PRO A 55 4.66 -16.02 6.94
N GLU A 56 4.29 -17.05 6.19
CA GLU A 56 4.71 -17.23 4.79
C GLU A 56 3.88 -16.42 3.78
N TYR A 57 2.74 -15.84 4.21
CA TYR A 57 1.90 -15.03 3.35
C TYR A 57 2.13 -13.56 3.58
N LYS A 58 1.91 -12.78 2.54
CA LYS A 58 1.99 -11.32 2.62
C LYS A 58 0.91 -10.79 3.57
N GLY A 59 1.30 -10.34 4.75
CA GLY A 59 0.41 -9.60 5.65
C GLY A 59 0.00 -8.25 5.07
N VAL A 60 -1.04 -7.66 5.61
CA VAL A 60 -1.46 -6.30 5.31
C VAL A 60 -1.43 -5.46 6.57
N ARG A 61 -1.07 -4.18 6.40
CA ARG A 61 -1.22 -3.15 7.41
C ARG A 61 -2.26 -2.18 6.88
N LEU A 62 -3.39 -2.11 7.56
CA LEU A 62 -4.49 -1.22 7.23
C LEU A 62 -4.27 0.12 7.93
N ASP A 63 -4.43 1.23 7.20
CA ASP A 63 -4.22 2.56 7.77
C ASP A 63 -5.26 2.83 8.88
N ILE A 64 -6.53 2.63 8.56
CA ILE A 64 -7.65 2.72 9.51
C ILE A 64 -8.55 1.51 9.30
N TYR A 65 -8.71 0.74 10.34
CA TYR A 65 -9.70 -0.34 10.40
C TYR A 65 -10.79 0.04 11.41
N ALA A 66 -12.03 -0.10 11.01
CA ALA A 66 -13.16 0.17 11.87
C ALA A 66 -14.22 -0.94 11.76
N GLU A 67 -14.98 -1.12 12.81
CA GLU A 67 -16.11 -2.05 12.88
C GLU A 67 -17.31 -1.33 13.49
N ASP A 68 -18.50 -1.51 12.91
CA ASP A 68 -19.72 -0.92 13.43
C ASP A 68 -20.54 -1.90 14.30
N GLU A 69 -21.72 -1.49 14.74
CA GLU A 69 -22.64 -2.28 15.58
C GLU A 69 -23.23 -3.50 14.87
N ASN A 70 -23.15 -3.57 13.53
CA ASN A 70 -23.62 -4.69 12.73
C ASN A 70 -22.46 -5.64 12.34
N HIS A 71 -21.29 -5.43 12.93
CA HIS A 71 -20.04 -6.13 12.58
C HIS A 71 -19.59 -5.88 11.14
N THR A 72 -20.03 -4.80 10.48
CA THR A 72 -19.50 -4.37 9.20
C THR A 72 -18.05 -3.88 9.36
N HIS A 73 -17.17 -4.35 8.52
CA HIS A 73 -15.75 -4.02 8.58
C HIS A 73 -15.36 -2.98 7.53
N TYR A 74 -14.70 -1.94 7.96
CA TYR A 74 -14.25 -0.82 7.14
C TYR A 74 -12.73 -0.72 7.14
N ASN A 75 -12.15 -0.59 5.95
CA ASN A 75 -10.76 -0.16 5.80
C ASN A 75 -10.71 1.16 5.05
N VAL A 76 -10.13 2.20 5.65
CA VAL A 76 -9.97 3.51 5.02
C VAL A 76 -8.48 3.82 4.83
N GLU A 77 -8.10 4.09 3.60
CA GLU A 77 -6.72 4.27 3.16
C GLU A 77 -6.50 5.65 2.51
N MET A 78 -5.50 6.40 2.96
CA MET A 78 -5.06 7.63 2.30
C MET A 78 -4.01 7.33 1.22
N GLN A 79 -4.27 7.74 -0.01
CA GLN A 79 -3.36 7.51 -1.14
C GLN A 79 -2.97 8.84 -1.80
N VAL A 80 -1.75 9.32 -1.53
CA VAL A 80 -1.23 10.59 -2.07
C VAL A 80 -0.56 10.44 -3.43
N ARG A 81 -0.24 9.20 -3.82
CA ARG A 81 0.44 8.91 -5.09
C ARG A 81 -0.22 7.75 -5.80
N LYS A 82 -0.39 7.87 -7.12
CA LYS A 82 -0.92 6.79 -7.95
C LYS A 82 -0.03 5.54 -7.81
N LYS A 83 -0.60 4.46 -7.30
CA LYS A 83 0.06 3.16 -7.18
C LYS A 83 -0.57 2.20 -8.18
N LYS A 84 0.25 1.29 -8.73
CA LYS A 84 -0.25 0.22 -9.60
C LYS A 84 -1.10 -0.77 -8.78
N ALA A 85 -2.07 -1.37 -9.43
CA ALA A 85 -2.86 -2.50 -8.93
C ALA A 85 -3.68 -2.23 -7.63
N LEU A 86 -4.19 -1.01 -7.41
CA LEU A 86 -5.06 -0.70 -6.27
C LEU A 86 -6.30 -1.60 -6.22
N GLY A 87 -6.93 -1.93 -7.37
CA GLY A 87 -8.05 -2.87 -7.40
C GLY A 87 -7.69 -4.30 -6.97
N LYS A 88 -6.47 -4.78 -7.29
CA LYS A 88 -6.00 -6.08 -6.78
C LYS A 88 -5.69 -6.01 -5.28
N ARG A 89 -5.19 -4.87 -4.81
CA ARG A 89 -4.92 -4.60 -3.40
C ARG A 89 -6.21 -4.54 -2.60
N SER A 90 -7.27 -3.90 -3.14
CA SER A 90 -8.59 -3.90 -2.53
C SER A 90 -9.12 -5.33 -2.33
N ARG A 91 -9.10 -6.16 -3.38
CA ARG A 91 -9.52 -7.56 -3.29
C ARG A 91 -8.75 -8.33 -2.20
N TYR A 92 -7.45 -8.06 -2.07
CA TYR A 92 -6.63 -8.69 -1.05
C TYR A 92 -7.02 -8.21 0.36
N TYR A 93 -7.35 -6.93 0.54
CA TYR A 93 -7.82 -6.39 1.80
C TYR A 93 -9.16 -6.99 2.24
N HIS A 94 -10.13 -7.09 1.33
CA HIS A 94 -11.38 -7.80 1.60
C HIS A 94 -11.11 -9.22 2.08
N SER A 95 -10.28 -9.96 1.36
CA SER A 95 -9.94 -11.35 1.75
C SER A 95 -9.33 -11.45 3.15
N GLN A 96 -8.43 -10.54 3.51
CA GLN A 96 -7.80 -10.54 4.84
C GLN A 96 -8.80 -10.19 5.95
N MET A 97 -9.70 -9.23 5.72
CA MET A 97 -10.75 -8.86 6.68
C MET A 97 -11.71 -10.03 6.94
N VAL A 98 -12.16 -10.70 5.89
CA VAL A 98 -13.08 -11.87 6.02
C VAL A 98 -12.41 -13.05 6.69
N MET A 99 -11.13 -13.32 6.38
CA MET A 99 -10.39 -14.42 7.02
C MET A 99 -10.18 -14.22 8.52
N GLU A 100 -10.11 -12.98 8.97
CA GLU A 100 -10.02 -12.69 10.40
C GLU A 100 -11.39 -12.83 11.10
N ALA A 101 -12.46 -12.56 10.37
CA ALA A 101 -13.82 -12.50 10.92
C ALA A 101 -14.49 -13.87 11.03
N LEU A 102 -14.11 -14.87 10.22
CA LEU A 102 -14.75 -16.18 10.19
C LEU A 102 -13.85 -17.26 10.83
N ALA A 103 -14.27 -17.81 11.96
CA ALA A 103 -13.58 -18.91 12.60
C ALA A 103 -13.91 -20.26 11.94
N ASN A 104 -13.06 -21.26 12.20
CA ASN A 104 -13.27 -22.61 11.66
C ASN A 104 -14.58 -23.23 12.19
N GLY A 105 -15.47 -23.60 11.27
CA GLY A 105 -16.76 -24.23 11.58
C GLY A 105 -17.92 -23.24 11.69
N GLU A 106 -17.71 -21.94 11.51
CA GLU A 106 -18.78 -20.97 11.40
C GLU A 106 -19.44 -20.97 10.01
N ASP A 107 -20.70 -20.54 9.95
CA ASP A 107 -21.48 -20.47 8.71
C ASP A 107 -21.06 -19.28 7.87
N TYR A 108 -21.07 -19.40 6.54
CA TYR A 108 -20.81 -18.29 5.64
C TYR A 108 -21.85 -17.18 5.73
N GLU A 109 -23.07 -17.46 6.22
CA GLU A 109 -24.09 -16.44 6.48
C GLU A 109 -23.67 -15.44 7.56
N THR A 110 -22.71 -15.76 8.39
CA THR A 110 -22.16 -14.88 9.43
C THR A 110 -21.04 -13.99 8.95
N LEU A 111 -20.61 -14.12 7.68
CA LEU A 111 -19.57 -13.26 7.13
C LEU A 111 -20.00 -11.79 7.15
N PRO A 112 -19.16 -10.90 7.69
CA PRO A 112 -19.48 -9.49 7.73
C PRO A 112 -19.40 -8.83 6.35
N ASP A 113 -20.19 -7.79 6.15
CA ASP A 113 -19.96 -6.86 5.06
C ASP A 113 -18.61 -6.16 5.22
N THR A 114 -17.95 -5.91 4.11
CA THR A 114 -16.63 -5.28 4.08
C THR A 114 -16.58 -4.11 3.12
N PHE A 115 -16.05 -2.99 3.60
CA PHE A 115 -15.82 -1.80 2.79
C PHE A 115 -14.34 -1.45 2.74
N VAL A 116 -13.81 -1.28 1.53
CA VAL A 116 -12.45 -0.75 1.32
C VAL A 116 -12.56 0.61 0.65
N ILE A 117 -12.19 1.66 1.36
CA ILE A 117 -12.35 3.05 0.94
C ILE A 117 -10.97 3.66 0.73
N PHE A 118 -10.65 4.04 -0.50
CA PHE A 118 -9.43 4.77 -0.83
C PHE A 118 -9.73 6.25 -0.98
N VAL A 119 -9.09 7.10 -0.19
CA VAL A 119 -9.08 8.57 -0.37
C VAL A 119 -7.85 8.93 -1.19
N CYS A 120 -8.05 9.28 -2.46
CA CYS A 120 -6.97 9.48 -3.42
C CYS A 120 -6.76 10.97 -3.74
N ASP A 121 -5.52 11.49 -3.56
CA ASP A 121 -5.13 12.83 -4.05
C ASP A 121 -4.80 12.82 -5.57
N PHE A 122 -5.45 11.93 -6.30
CA PHE A 122 -5.39 11.75 -7.76
C PHE A 122 -6.64 11.01 -8.23
N ASP A 123 -6.93 11.05 -9.54
CA ASP A 123 -7.96 10.20 -10.13
C ASP A 123 -7.35 8.84 -10.54
N SER A 124 -7.91 7.76 -9.99
CA SER A 124 -7.45 6.38 -10.26
C SER A 124 -7.85 5.87 -11.64
N PHE A 125 -8.96 6.38 -12.19
CA PHE A 125 -9.61 5.87 -13.41
C PHE A 125 -9.62 6.88 -14.55
N GLU A 126 -9.30 8.16 -14.29
CA GLU A 126 -9.21 9.25 -15.29
C GLU A 126 -10.56 9.58 -15.94
N GLU A 127 -11.68 9.34 -15.22
CA GLU A 127 -13.05 9.65 -15.64
C GLU A 127 -13.62 10.89 -14.93
N HIS A 128 -12.78 11.59 -14.15
CA HIS A 128 -13.09 12.83 -13.46
C HIS A 128 -14.31 12.78 -12.51
N LEU A 129 -14.56 11.61 -11.88
CA LEU A 129 -15.58 11.48 -10.85
C LEU A 129 -14.99 11.66 -9.45
N TYR A 130 -15.76 12.27 -8.54
CA TYR A 130 -15.41 12.38 -7.12
C TYR A 130 -15.47 11.03 -6.38
N CYS A 131 -16.36 10.14 -6.83
CA CYS A 131 -16.59 8.85 -6.19
C CYS A 131 -16.78 7.75 -7.23
N TYR A 132 -16.09 6.64 -7.05
CA TYR A 132 -16.24 5.41 -7.83
C TYR A 132 -16.56 4.28 -6.87
N THR A 133 -17.74 3.68 -7.02
CA THR A 133 -18.18 2.55 -6.19
C THR A 133 -18.20 1.27 -7.01
N PHE A 134 -17.53 0.24 -6.50
CA PHE A 134 -17.42 -1.07 -7.14
C PHE A 134 -18.02 -2.14 -6.25
N GLY A 135 -18.83 -2.97 -6.85
CA GLY A 135 -19.40 -4.20 -6.30
C GLY A 135 -19.55 -5.25 -7.38
N ASN A 136 -19.86 -6.47 -7.01
CA ASN A 136 -20.03 -7.57 -7.96
C ASN A 136 -21.44 -7.56 -8.56
N GLU A 137 -21.51 -7.47 -9.89
CA GLU A 137 -22.75 -7.42 -10.65
C GLU A 137 -22.79 -8.52 -11.71
N CYS A 138 -24.00 -9.00 -12.04
CA CYS A 138 -24.21 -9.94 -13.14
C CYS A 138 -24.02 -9.24 -14.49
N LYS A 139 -23.08 -9.71 -15.31
CA LYS A 139 -22.80 -9.13 -16.63
C LYS A 139 -23.96 -9.26 -17.60
N GLU A 140 -24.72 -10.34 -17.48
CA GLU A 140 -25.86 -10.66 -18.33
C GLU A 140 -27.12 -9.85 -17.96
N ASN A 141 -27.20 -9.40 -16.69
CA ASN A 141 -28.31 -8.59 -16.21
C ASN A 141 -27.86 -7.70 -15.04
N GLN A 142 -27.61 -6.43 -15.26
CA GLN A 142 -27.14 -5.47 -14.27
C GLN A 142 -28.11 -5.22 -13.08
N ARG A 143 -29.36 -5.70 -13.17
CA ARG A 143 -30.31 -5.64 -12.05
C ARG A 143 -30.06 -6.72 -11.00
N VAL A 144 -29.31 -7.76 -11.37
CA VAL A 144 -28.95 -8.86 -10.48
C VAL A 144 -27.63 -8.51 -9.79
N LYS A 145 -27.66 -8.43 -8.47
CA LYS A 145 -26.46 -8.22 -7.64
C LYS A 145 -26.01 -9.57 -7.10
N LEU A 146 -24.71 -9.73 -6.89
CA LEU A 146 -24.18 -10.93 -6.23
C LEU A 146 -24.51 -10.93 -4.74
N ASP A 147 -24.60 -9.74 -4.14
CA ASP A 147 -24.93 -9.53 -2.73
C ASP A 147 -23.97 -10.27 -1.79
N ASP A 148 -22.68 -10.15 -2.12
CA ASP A 148 -21.58 -10.82 -1.40
C ASP A 148 -21.00 -9.98 -0.26
N GLY A 149 -21.62 -8.85 0.08
CA GLY A 149 -21.21 -7.96 1.16
C GLY A 149 -19.89 -7.23 0.93
N SER A 150 -19.31 -7.28 -0.29
CA SER A 150 -18.05 -6.59 -0.58
C SER A 150 -18.27 -5.30 -1.39
N CYS A 151 -17.74 -4.17 -0.89
CA CYS A 151 -17.81 -2.88 -1.58
C CYS A 151 -16.46 -2.15 -1.55
N THR A 152 -15.97 -1.75 -2.71
CA THR A 152 -14.76 -0.92 -2.83
C THR A 152 -15.12 0.46 -3.33
N ILE A 153 -14.68 1.50 -2.61
CA ILE A 153 -14.91 2.90 -2.94
C ILE A 153 -13.59 3.62 -3.18
N PHE A 154 -13.51 4.34 -4.29
CA PHE A 154 -12.41 5.26 -4.56
C PHE A 154 -12.95 6.68 -4.56
N LEU A 155 -12.47 7.50 -3.64
CA LEU A 155 -12.73 8.93 -3.60
C LEU A 155 -11.56 9.64 -4.29
N SER A 156 -11.87 10.54 -5.21
CA SER A 156 -10.88 11.31 -5.97
C SER A 156 -10.99 12.79 -5.65
N THR A 157 -9.87 13.43 -5.33
CA THR A 157 -9.82 14.89 -5.18
C THR A 157 -9.85 15.63 -6.53
N LYS A 158 -9.89 14.90 -7.65
CA LYS A 158 -9.85 15.42 -9.03
C LYS A 158 -11.18 15.25 -9.76
N GLY A 159 -12.25 15.02 -9.02
CA GLY A 159 -13.60 14.96 -9.61
C GLY A 159 -14.05 16.32 -10.16
N GLU A 160 -14.99 16.28 -11.12
CA GLU A 160 -15.59 17.46 -11.74
C GLU A 160 -17.13 17.41 -11.71
N ASN A 161 -17.71 16.30 -11.23
CA ASN A 161 -19.15 16.04 -11.19
C ASN A 161 -19.79 16.45 -9.84
N GLU A 162 -19.57 17.70 -9.41
CA GLU A 162 -20.05 18.21 -8.11
C GLU A 162 -21.57 18.07 -7.91
N GLU A 163 -22.36 18.15 -8.99
CA GLU A 163 -23.83 18.07 -8.94
C GLU A 163 -24.35 16.63 -8.71
N GLU A 164 -23.50 15.61 -8.90
CA GLU A 164 -23.86 14.20 -8.81
C GLU A 164 -23.51 13.55 -7.47
N VAL A 165 -22.83 14.28 -6.61
CA VAL A 165 -22.36 13.78 -5.31
C VAL A 165 -22.79 14.70 -4.16
N PRO A 166 -22.86 14.20 -2.91
CA PRO A 166 -23.18 15.05 -1.77
C PRO A 166 -22.20 16.22 -1.63
N PRO A 167 -22.70 17.46 -1.42
CA PRO A 167 -21.84 18.63 -1.26
C PRO A 167 -20.80 18.50 -0.12
N GLU A 168 -21.12 17.71 0.92
CA GLU A 168 -20.25 17.40 2.04
C GLU A 168 -19.00 16.66 1.56
N LEU A 169 -19.16 15.69 0.66
CA LEU A 169 -18.05 14.93 0.09
C LEU A 169 -17.13 15.85 -0.72
N VAL A 170 -17.69 16.76 -1.51
CA VAL A 170 -16.89 17.74 -2.29
C VAL A 170 -16.09 18.64 -1.34
N ARG A 171 -16.72 19.17 -0.28
CA ARG A 171 -16.04 20.01 0.72
C ARG A 171 -14.93 19.27 1.44
N PHE A 172 -15.17 18.02 1.83
CA PHE A 172 -14.16 17.16 2.43
C PHE A 172 -12.98 16.93 1.47
N LEU A 173 -13.24 16.62 0.20
CA LEU A 173 -12.17 16.38 -0.78
C LEU A 173 -11.38 17.66 -1.11
N LYS A 174 -12.04 18.83 -1.11
CA LYS A 174 -11.37 20.14 -1.17
C LYS A 174 -10.47 20.36 0.05
N PHE A 175 -10.94 20.02 1.25
CA PHE A 175 -10.12 20.07 2.46
C PHE A 175 -8.91 19.13 2.39
N VAL A 176 -9.06 17.93 1.82
CA VAL A 176 -7.94 17.00 1.62
C VAL A 176 -6.86 17.58 0.71
N THR A 177 -7.23 18.30 -0.37
CA THR A 177 -6.23 18.91 -1.29
C THR A 177 -5.58 20.16 -0.74
N ALA A 178 -6.23 20.84 0.19
CA ALA A 178 -5.78 22.11 0.73
C ALA A 178 -4.31 22.05 1.23
N ASP A 179 -3.60 23.12 1.03
CA ASP A 179 -2.29 23.30 1.65
C ASP A 179 -2.42 23.63 3.15
N LEU A 180 -1.31 23.92 3.82
CA LEU A 180 -1.33 24.13 5.26
C LEU A 180 -2.16 25.35 5.67
N GLU A 181 -2.08 26.44 4.92
CA GLU A 181 -2.79 27.71 5.19
C GLU A 181 -4.27 27.56 4.83
N GLU A 182 -4.56 27.05 3.64
CA GLU A 182 -5.91 26.81 3.16
C GLU A 182 -6.68 25.81 4.06
N SER A 183 -5.98 24.81 4.61
CA SER A 183 -6.59 23.76 5.45
C SER A 183 -7.12 24.29 6.79
N GLU A 184 -6.75 25.50 7.20
CA GLU A 184 -7.28 26.19 8.38
C GLU A 184 -8.49 27.09 8.07
N GLY A 185 -8.83 27.26 6.79
CA GLY A 185 -9.95 28.04 6.31
C GLY A 185 -11.34 27.47 6.67
N ASP A 186 -12.39 28.24 6.41
CA ASP A 186 -13.78 27.81 6.61
C ASP A 186 -14.30 27.08 5.36
N PHE A 187 -14.46 25.76 5.48
CA PHE A 187 -15.05 24.92 4.43
C PHE A 187 -16.58 24.86 4.48
N GLN A 188 -17.22 25.57 5.43
CA GLN A 188 -18.67 25.56 5.65
C GLN A 188 -19.23 24.13 5.84
N ASP A 189 -18.48 23.31 6.57
CA ASP A 189 -18.79 21.91 6.82
C ASP A 189 -18.43 21.51 8.25
N GLU A 190 -19.40 20.94 8.98
CA GLU A 190 -19.23 20.60 10.39
C GLU A 190 -18.25 19.43 10.60
N LEU A 191 -18.21 18.45 9.68
CA LEU A 191 -17.27 17.34 9.76
C LEU A 191 -15.84 17.85 9.52
N VAL A 192 -15.64 18.73 8.54
CA VAL A 192 -14.35 19.35 8.30
C VAL A 192 -13.89 20.19 9.50
N LYS A 193 -14.77 20.96 10.12
CA LYS A 193 -14.46 21.69 11.37
C LYS A 193 -14.02 20.75 12.49
N GLN A 194 -14.72 19.64 12.65
CA GLN A 194 -14.37 18.62 13.63
C GLN A 194 -13.00 18.02 13.36
N PHE A 195 -12.64 17.77 12.09
CA PHE A 195 -11.31 17.32 11.71
C PHE A 195 -10.24 18.38 12.00
N GLN A 196 -10.50 19.65 11.67
CA GLN A 196 -9.60 20.78 11.97
C GLN A 196 -9.35 20.92 13.47
N GLU A 197 -10.37 20.75 14.32
CA GLU A 197 -10.22 20.75 15.78
C GLU A 197 -9.34 19.59 16.25
N THR A 198 -9.56 18.39 15.73
CA THR A 198 -8.73 17.22 16.05
C THR A 198 -7.29 17.44 15.59
N ILE A 199 -7.06 17.99 14.41
CA ILE A 199 -5.73 18.33 13.89
C ILE A 199 -5.03 19.32 14.83
N ARG A 200 -5.70 20.39 15.26
CA ARG A 200 -5.14 21.35 16.22
C ARG A 200 -4.74 20.67 17.53
N ASN A 201 -5.60 19.80 18.06
CA ASN A 201 -5.32 19.06 19.28
C ASN A 201 -4.09 18.13 19.09
N VAL A 202 -4.04 17.38 18.00
CA VAL A 202 -2.89 16.51 17.67
C VAL A 202 -1.59 17.32 17.54
N LYS A 203 -1.63 18.47 16.86
CA LYS A 203 -0.46 19.34 16.66
C LYS A 203 0.05 19.98 17.96
N THR A 204 -0.84 20.22 18.94
CA THR A 204 -0.49 20.81 20.23
C THR A 204 -0.13 19.78 21.29
N ASP A 205 -0.47 18.51 21.10
CA ASP A 205 -0.14 17.44 22.04
C ASP A 205 1.35 17.04 21.93
N ARG A 206 2.08 17.22 23.06
CA ARG A 206 3.49 16.85 23.14
C ARG A 206 3.75 15.38 22.87
N LYS A 207 2.87 14.47 23.35
CA LYS A 207 3.00 13.02 23.13
C LYS A 207 2.86 12.67 21.65
N MET A 208 1.98 13.35 20.94
CA MET A 208 1.82 13.17 19.49
C MET A 208 3.05 13.69 18.74
N GLY A 209 3.67 14.76 19.21
CA GLY A 209 4.96 15.23 18.66
C GLY A 209 6.08 14.19 18.82
N GLU A 210 6.19 13.57 19.99
CA GLU A 210 7.16 12.49 20.25
C GLU A 210 6.88 11.24 19.38
N ARG A 211 5.59 10.83 19.26
CA ARG A 211 5.19 9.71 18.38
C ARG A 211 5.48 9.99 16.90
N TYR A 212 5.26 11.22 16.45
CA TYR A 212 5.59 11.59 15.08
C TYR A 212 7.10 11.50 14.79
N MET A 213 7.94 11.92 15.74
CA MET A 213 9.41 11.79 15.56
C MET A 213 9.84 10.32 15.44
N ILE A 214 9.27 9.42 16.25
CA ILE A 214 9.54 7.99 16.17
C ILE A 214 9.06 7.43 14.83
N PHE A 215 7.85 7.77 14.41
CA PHE A 215 7.28 7.35 13.14
C PHE A 215 8.13 7.81 11.93
N GLU A 216 8.58 9.07 11.93
CA GLU A 216 9.47 9.61 10.88
C GLU A 216 10.84 8.91 10.87
N GLU A 217 11.34 8.50 12.03
CA GLU A 217 12.58 7.75 12.12
C GLU A 217 12.45 6.34 11.54
N MET A 218 11.41 5.61 11.93
CA MET A 218 11.10 4.29 11.38
C MET A 218 10.92 4.33 9.86
N LEU A 219 10.15 5.30 9.32
CA LEU A 219 9.98 5.47 7.87
C LEU A 219 11.31 5.75 7.15
N ARG A 220 12.20 6.46 7.79
CA ARG A 220 13.52 6.76 7.22
C ARG A 220 14.42 5.52 7.20
N GLU A 221 14.41 4.74 8.27
CA GLU A 221 15.13 3.47 8.35
C GLU A 221 14.64 2.49 7.30
N GLU A 222 13.34 2.22 7.24
CA GLU A 222 12.71 1.37 6.23
C GLU A 222 13.05 1.80 4.79
N LYS A 223 13.01 3.12 4.54
CA LYS A 223 13.38 3.66 3.22
C LYS A 223 14.87 3.51 2.92
N GLN A 224 15.73 3.58 3.93
CA GLN A 224 17.18 3.40 3.77
C GLN A 224 17.50 1.94 3.53
N GLU A 225 16.88 1.02 4.26
CA GLU A 225 16.99 -0.42 4.08
C GLU A 225 16.52 -0.82 2.67
N GLY A 226 15.31 -0.46 2.26
CA GLY A 226 14.80 -0.77 0.92
C GLY A 226 15.63 -0.16 -0.22
N ARG A 227 16.31 0.99 0.01
CA ARG A 227 17.26 1.52 -0.97
C ARG A 227 18.56 0.71 -1.02
N GLN A 228 18.98 0.18 0.11
CA GLN A 228 20.19 -0.63 0.21
C GLN A 228 19.96 -2.00 -0.43
N GLU A 229 18.82 -2.61 -0.13
CA GLU A 229 18.37 -3.85 -0.75
C GLU A 229 18.25 -3.70 -2.27
N GLY A 230 17.47 -2.74 -2.77
CA GLY A 230 17.34 -2.52 -4.21
C GLY A 230 18.66 -2.13 -4.91
N ARG A 231 19.65 -1.58 -4.18
CA ARG A 231 20.99 -1.36 -4.72
C ARG A 231 21.79 -2.66 -4.85
N ILE A 232 21.61 -3.58 -3.89
CA ILE A 232 22.25 -4.90 -3.92
C ILE A 232 21.61 -5.73 -5.02
N GLU A 233 20.29 -5.81 -5.08
CA GLU A 233 19.54 -6.52 -6.12
C GLU A 233 19.90 -6.02 -7.52
N GLY A 234 19.86 -4.71 -7.75
CA GLY A 234 20.25 -4.14 -9.05
C GLY A 234 21.72 -4.40 -9.42
N ARG A 235 22.62 -4.58 -8.44
CA ARG A 235 24.01 -5.00 -8.73
C ARG A 235 24.11 -6.47 -9.07
N ILE A 236 23.30 -7.33 -8.44
CA ILE A 236 23.19 -8.75 -8.74
C ILE A 236 22.72 -8.90 -10.18
N GLU A 237 21.55 -8.33 -10.52
CA GLU A 237 20.97 -8.36 -11.86
C GLU A 237 21.95 -7.87 -12.92
N ALA A 238 22.54 -6.69 -12.73
CA ALA A 238 23.50 -6.13 -13.68
C ALA A 238 24.76 -7.02 -13.86
N THR A 239 25.20 -7.72 -12.79
CA THR A 239 26.36 -8.61 -12.87
C THR A 239 25.97 -9.93 -13.56
N GLN A 240 24.78 -10.47 -13.32
CA GLN A 240 24.24 -11.62 -14.03
C GLN A 240 24.14 -11.31 -15.55
N GLU A 241 23.53 -10.17 -15.92
CA GLU A 241 23.46 -9.72 -17.31
C GLU A 241 24.84 -9.62 -17.95
N ALA A 242 25.80 -8.99 -17.29
CA ALA A 242 27.16 -8.85 -17.81
C ALA A 242 27.88 -10.20 -17.99
N VAL A 243 27.63 -11.19 -17.13
CA VAL A 243 28.16 -12.57 -17.33
C VAL A 243 27.53 -13.22 -18.55
N LEU A 244 26.19 -13.10 -18.68
CA LEU A 244 25.45 -13.67 -19.80
C LEU A 244 25.89 -13.06 -21.17
N GLU A 245 26.04 -11.73 -21.23
CA GLU A 245 26.50 -11.04 -22.42
C GLU A 245 27.88 -11.55 -22.91
N LEU A 246 28.85 -11.70 -21.98
CA LEU A 246 30.18 -12.23 -22.31
C LEU A 246 30.10 -13.67 -22.82
N LEU A 247 29.17 -14.47 -22.32
CA LEU A 247 29.02 -15.87 -22.73
C LEU A 247 28.27 -15.98 -24.08
N GLU A 248 27.33 -15.09 -24.36
CA GLU A 248 26.63 -15.02 -25.67
C GLU A 248 27.55 -14.67 -26.83
N ASP A 249 28.62 -13.91 -26.58
CA ASP A 249 29.69 -13.64 -27.56
C ASP A 249 30.45 -14.91 -27.99
N LEU A 250 30.44 -15.97 -27.17
CA LEU A 250 31.11 -17.24 -27.43
C LEU A 250 30.23 -18.25 -28.20
N GLY A 251 28.95 -17.95 -28.38
CA GLY A 251 28.00 -18.80 -29.10
C GLY A 251 26.62 -18.90 -28.46
N GLU A 252 25.79 -19.83 -28.91
CA GLU A 252 24.45 -20.06 -28.37
C GLU A 252 24.53 -20.58 -26.93
N LEU A 253 24.05 -19.78 -25.97
CA LEU A 253 24.17 -20.09 -24.56
C LEU A 253 23.12 -21.13 -24.11
N PRO A 254 23.53 -22.30 -23.58
CA PRO A 254 22.64 -23.31 -23.07
C PRO A 254 21.78 -22.80 -21.88
N ASN A 255 20.49 -23.17 -21.86
CA ASN A 255 19.58 -22.77 -20.79
C ASN A 255 20.08 -23.17 -19.39
N VAL A 256 20.73 -24.33 -19.28
CA VAL A 256 21.30 -24.81 -17.99
C VAL A 256 22.30 -23.81 -17.41
N ILE A 257 23.16 -23.20 -18.22
CA ILE A 257 24.13 -22.19 -17.75
C ILE A 257 23.39 -20.89 -17.42
N ARG A 258 22.43 -20.48 -18.26
CA ARG A 258 21.61 -19.28 -18.02
C ARG A 258 20.85 -19.37 -16.71
N ASP A 259 20.14 -20.49 -16.47
CA ASP A 259 19.34 -20.70 -15.26
C ASP A 259 20.24 -20.74 -14.03
N ARG A 260 21.41 -21.41 -14.11
CA ARG A 260 22.35 -21.47 -13.00
C ARG A 260 22.92 -20.11 -12.60
N ILE A 261 23.20 -19.23 -13.56
CA ILE A 261 23.64 -17.85 -13.29
C ILE A 261 22.49 -17.02 -12.68
N ALA A 262 21.27 -17.20 -13.18
CA ALA A 262 20.09 -16.47 -12.70
C ALA A 262 19.72 -16.85 -11.24
N GLU A 263 20.02 -18.07 -10.78
CA GLU A 263 19.79 -18.54 -9.42
C GLU A 263 20.83 -18.02 -8.40
N LEU A 264 21.94 -17.43 -8.86
CA LEU A 264 22.99 -16.94 -7.96
C LEU A 264 22.64 -15.55 -7.39
N GLU A 265 22.47 -15.49 -6.09
CA GLU A 265 22.18 -14.26 -5.35
C GLU A 265 23.42 -13.63 -4.70
N ASN A 266 24.53 -14.35 -4.65
CA ASN A 266 25.76 -13.83 -4.02
C ASN A 266 26.57 -13.00 -5.01
N LEU A 267 26.68 -11.70 -4.73
CA LEU A 267 27.40 -10.76 -5.60
C LEU A 267 28.88 -11.07 -5.77
N GLU A 268 29.56 -11.67 -4.77
CA GLU A 268 30.98 -12.00 -4.88
C GLU A 268 31.17 -13.19 -5.80
N ASP A 269 30.27 -14.17 -5.79
CA ASP A 269 30.28 -15.28 -6.71
C ASP A 269 30.05 -14.84 -8.15
N LEU A 270 29.06 -13.99 -8.36
CA LEU A 270 28.80 -13.41 -9.69
C LEU A 270 29.98 -12.60 -10.21
N LYS A 271 30.68 -11.85 -9.37
CA LYS A 271 31.92 -11.17 -9.75
C LYS A 271 33.07 -12.13 -10.10
N ALA A 272 33.14 -13.27 -9.41
CA ALA A 272 34.13 -14.28 -9.73
C ALA A 272 33.80 -14.93 -11.08
N LEU A 273 32.53 -15.28 -11.33
CA LEU A 273 32.07 -15.82 -12.60
C LEU A 273 32.23 -14.84 -13.74
N HIS A 274 31.99 -13.55 -13.52
CA HIS A 274 32.25 -12.51 -14.51
C HIS A 274 33.73 -12.48 -14.95
N LYS A 275 34.68 -12.65 -13.98
CA LYS A 275 36.09 -12.73 -14.28
C LYS A 275 36.47 -14.01 -15.04
N ILE A 276 35.82 -15.13 -14.75
CA ILE A 276 35.98 -16.39 -15.46
C ILE A 276 35.45 -16.24 -16.90
N ALA A 277 34.21 -15.73 -17.05
CA ALA A 277 33.61 -15.49 -18.35
C ALA A 277 34.47 -14.59 -19.27
N ALA A 278 35.06 -13.53 -18.71
CA ALA A 278 35.95 -12.61 -19.46
C ALA A 278 37.29 -13.23 -19.89
N ARG A 279 37.63 -14.43 -19.43
CA ARG A 279 38.90 -15.10 -19.70
C ARG A 279 38.75 -16.43 -20.40
N THR A 280 37.54 -16.91 -20.54
CA THR A 280 37.26 -18.20 -21.15
C THR A 280 37.18 -18.08 -22.67
N ASP A 281 37.59 -19.12 -23.36
CA ASP A 281 37.57 -19.18 -24.83
C ASP A 281 36.39 -20.01 -25.36
N SER A 282 35.61 -20.65 -24.49
CA SER A 282 34.47 -21.48 -24.89
C SER A 282 33.44 -21.65 -23.74
N LEU A 283 32.16 -21.84 -24.09
CA LEU A 283 31.10 -22.12 -23.17
C LEU A 283 31.35 -23.40 -22.33
N GLN A 284 31.99 -24.42 -22.91
CA GLN A 284 32.31 -25.64 -22.18
C GLN A 284 33.38 -25.39 -21.11
N ALA A 285 34.43 -24.63 -21.38
CA ALA A 285 35.47 -24.28 -20.43
C ALA A 285 34.90 -23.43 -19.31
N PHE A 286 33.98 -22.48 -19.62
CA PHE A 286 33.26 -21.71 -18.61
C PHE A 286 32.46 -22.60 -17.67
N ALA A 287 31.68 -23.55 -18.19
CA ALA A 287 30.85 -24.44 -17.38
C ALA A 287 31.71 -25.27 -16.42
N GLU A 288 32.83 -25.81 -16.87
CA GLU A 288 33.76 -26.57 -16.03
C GLU A 288 34.42 -25.73 -14.94
N ASP A 289 34.78 -24.48 -15.23
CA ASP A 289 35.39 -23.59 -14.24
C ASP A 289 34.37 -22.98 -13.27
N MET A 290 33.14 -22.77 -13.71
CA MET A 290 32.03 -22.38 -12.85
C MET A 290 31.73 -23.47 -11.81
N GLU A 291 31.58 -24.72 -12.23
CA GLU A 291 31.31 -25.83 -11.29
C GLU A 291 32.45 -26.00 -10.30
N LYS A 292 33.71 -25.99 -10.75
CA LYS A 292 34.88 -26.07 -9.86
C LYS A 292 34.90 -24.94 -8.82
N TYR A 293 34.52 -23.71 -9.24
CA TYR A 293 34.46 -22.58 -8.33
C TYR A 293 33.37 -22.76 -7.26
N LEU A 294 32.17 -23.15 -7.66
CA LEU A 294 31.03 -23.35 -6.76
C LEU A 294 31.28 -24.52 -5.79
N GLU A 295 31.76 -25.67 -6.28
CA GLU A 295 32.13 -26.83 -5.44
C GLU A 295 33.25 -26.51 -4.42
N ALA A 296 34.26 -25.72 -4.84
CA ALA A 296 35.32 -25.32 -3.93
C ALA A 296 34.84 -24.43 -2.79
N LYS A 297 33.78 -23.67 -3.03
CA LYS A 297 33.17 -22.82 -2.02
C LYS A 297 32.28 -23.58 -1.07
N GLU A 298 31.44 -24.50 -1.57
CA GLU A 298 30.61 -25.39 -0.75
C GLU A 298 31.43 -26.25 0.23
N ASN A 299 32.67 -26.57 -0.13
CA ASN A 299 33.58 -27.33 0.75
C ASN A 299 34.32 -26.46 1.80
N GLN A 300 34.12 -25.12 1.78
CA GLN A 300 34.75 -24.18 2.73
C GLN A 300 33.79 -23.63 3.77
N GLU A 301 32.47 -23.81 3.57
CA GLU A 301 31.42 -23.48 4.53
C GLU A 301 31.05 -24.71 5.39
#